data_9f67b0c89810584151d1db6a20986445
#
_entry.id   9f67b0c89810584151d1db6a20986445
#
_cell.length_a   1.000
_cell.length_b   1.000
_cell.length_c   1.000
_cell.angle_alpha   90.00
_cell.angle_beta   90.00
_cell.angle_gamma   90.00
#
_symmetry.space_group_name_H-M   'P 1'
#
loop_
_entity.id
_entity.type
_entity.pdbx_description
1 polymer ?
#
loop_
_entity_poly.entity_id
_entity_poly.type
_entity_poly.pdbx_seq_one_letter_code
_entity_poly.pdbx_strand_id
1 'polypeptide(L)'
;TNSMKKQILLSAVLACISVFSAAAQKEPVDYVNPFVGTTNYGTTNPGALTPHGMMSVTPFNVMGVPEGDKDKDKQWWSTPYEFNNKYLTGFAHVNLSGVGCPELGSLLLMPTTGKLDVDYHNYGSFYQGETANPGYYTNILDKYNVKCELTATPRTSMARFTFPAGQSNILLNLGEGLTNESGATVRFVNDREIEGTKLLGTFCYNPQAVFPIYFVMRINKVPAKRGYWKMMRPMGVEAQWDDTAGKYKLYTAYTKEISGDDIGVWFTYDTTAEEVIEVSMGVSFVSIENARLNLEKEQPFGTTFDKLRAEARKKWNDDLSRIKVEGGTEEQKGVFYTAMYHTMVHPNICLLYTS
;
A
#
# COMPACT_ATOMS: atom_id res chain seq x y z
N THR A 1 61.47 -34.96 1.48
CA THR A 1 61.00 -33.66 2.06
C THR A 1 60.10 -32.86 1.13
N ASN A 2 60.29 -32.94 -0.21
CA ASN A 2 59.43 -32.22 -1.19
C ASN A 2 58.07 -32.89 -1.45
N SER A 3 57.94 -34.22 -1.27
CA SER A 3 56.71 -34.98 -1.43
C SER A 3 55.72 -34.68 -0.29
N MET A 4 56.17 -34.60 0.95
CA MET A 4 55.32 -34.29 2.10
C MET A 4 54.77 -32.87 2.10
N LYS A 5 55.55 -31.88 1.62
CA LYS A 5 55.08 -30.49 1.44
C LYS A 5 53.99 -30.35 0.38
N LYS A 6 54.10 -31.12 -0.72
CA LYS A 6 53.03 -31.17 -1.75
C LYS A 6 51.75 -31.83 -1.25
N GLN A 7 51.85 -32.87 -0.43
CA GLN A 7 50.64 -33.51 0.13
C GLN A 7 49.93 -32.63 1.17
N ILE A 8 50.66 -31.88 1.99
CA ILE A 8 50.10 -30.93 2.95
C ILE A 8 49.46 -29.75 2.24
N LEU A 9 50.07 -29.26 1.15
CA LEU A 9 49.44 -28.18 0.35
C LEU A 9 48.16 -28.64 -0.37
N LEU A 10 48.14 -29.87 -0.89
CA LEU A 10 46.94 -30.43 -1.54
C LEU A 10 45.81 -30.68 -0.54
N SER A 11 46.10 -31.12 0.67
CA SER A 11 45.14 -31.33 1.73
C SER A 11 44.57 -30.00 2.28
N ALA A 12 45.40 -28.94 2.34
CA ALA A 12 44.94 -27.59 2.72
C ALA A 12 44.07 -26.93 1.67
N VAL A 13 44.35 -27.15 0.37
CA VAL A 13 43.52 -26.65 -0.73
C VAL A 13 42.18 -27.41 -0.82
N LEU A 14 42.16 -28.72 -0.55
CA LEU A 14 40.88 -29.46 -0.51
C LEU A 14 40.05 -29.10 0.73
N ALA A 15 40.66 -28.75 1.86
CA ALA A 15 39.91 -28.27 3.03
C ALA A 15 39.32 -26.86 2.88
N CYS A 16 39.89 -26.02 1.99
CA CYS A 16 39.34 -24.69 1.69
C CYS A 16 38.22 -24.70 0.66
N ILE A 17 38.02 -25.78 -0.10
CA ILE A 17 36.95 -25.88 -1.11
C ILE A 17 35.64 -26.44 -0.52
N SER A 18 35.65 -26.94 0.70
CA SER A 18 34.46 -27.39 1.42
C SER A 18 33.76 -26.29 2.25
N VAL A 19 33.99 -25.02 1.95
CA VAL A 19 32.99 -24.00 2.29
C VAL A 19 31.82 -24.22 1.35
N PHE A 20 31.06 -25.29 1.58
CA PHE A 20 29.70 -25.38 1.08
C PHE A 20 29.03 -24.10 1.54
N SER A 21 28.72 -23.24 0.58
CA SER A 21 27.63 -22.30 0.72
C SER A 21 26.42 -23.16 1.10
N ALA A 22 26.21 -23.36 2.39
CA ALA A 22 24.95 -23.90 2.86
C ALA A 22 23.91 -22.92 2.33
N ALA A 23 23.25 -23.26 1.24
CA ALA A 23 22.11 -22.52 0.77
C ALA A 23 21.20 -22.36 1.99
N ALA A 24 20.96 -21.13 2.42
CA ALA A 24 20.13 -20.88 3.59
C ALA A 24 18.84 -21.67 3.42
N GLN A 25 18.55 -22.53 4.38
CA GLN A 25 17.38 -23.39 4.32
C GLN A 25 16.17 -22.49 4.23
N LYS A 26 15.33 -22.67 3.18
CA LYS A 26 14.10 -21.90 3.03
C LYS A 26 13.21 -22.04 4.25
N GLU A 27 12.74 -20.90 4.74
CA GLU A 27 11.73 -20.84 5.79
C GLU A 27 10.32 -20.96 5.19
N PRO A 28 9.30 -21.34 5.97
CA PRO A 28 7.90 -21.40 5.50
C PRO A 28 7.45 -20.17 4.74
N VAL A 29 7.84 -18.99 5.17
CA VAL A 29 7.49 -17.70 4.52
C VAL A 29 8.07 -17.56 3.10
N ASP A 30 9.19 -18.24 2.79
CA ASP A 30 9.84 -18.18 1.49
C ASP A 30 9.12 -19.00 0.40
N TYR A 31 8.19 -19.86 0.80
CA TYR A 31 7.36 -20.65 -0.10
C TYR A 31 6.07 -19.93 -0.53
N VAL A 32 5.70 -18.86 0.15
CA VAL A 32 4.46 -18.14 -0.13
C VAL A 32 4.56 -17.33 -1.41
N ASN A 33 3.56 -17.48 -2.28
CA ASN A 33 3.35 -16.63 -3.45
C ASN A 33 2.08 -15.80 -3.29
N PRO A 34 2.16 -14.50 -2.90
CA PRO A 34 1.00 -13.63 -2.73
C PRO A 34 0.20 -13.36 -4.00
N PHE A 35 0.73 -13.67 -5.19
CA PHE A 35 0.02 -13.48 -6.47
C PHE A 35 -0.96 -14.61 -6.80
N VAL A 36 -0.95 -15.71 -6.07
CA VAL A 36 -1.95 -16.78 -6.26
C VAL A 36 -3.33 -16.25 -5.96
N GLY A 37 -4.30 -16.50 -6.88
CA GLY A 37 -5.67 -16.03 -6.72
C GLY A 37 -5.92 -14.56 -7.08
N THR A 38 -4.96 -13.86 -7.69
CA THR A 38 -5.09 -12.45 -8.10
C THR A 38 -5.55 -12.26 -9.54
N THR A 39 -6.00 -13.34 -10.22
CA THR A 39 -6.55 -13.31 -11.57
C THR A 39 -7.92 -13.99 -11.63
N ASN A 40 -8.66 -13.77 -12.70
CA ASN A 40 -9.85 -14.54 -13.05
C ASN A 40 -10.86 -14.69 -11.88
N TYR A 41 -11.21 -13.60 -11.25
CA TYR A 41 -12.14 -13.58 -10.10
C TYR A 41 -11.63 -14.29 -8.83
N GLY A 42 -10.32 -14.52 -8.73
CA GLY A 42 -9.72 -15.06 -7.50
C GLY A 42 -9.87 -14.16 -6.29
N THR A 43 -10.11 -12.86 -6.52
CA THR A 43 -10.45 -11.83 -5.51
C THR A 43 -9.43 -11.63 -4.41
N THR A 44 -8.21 -12.14 -4.57
CA THR A 44 -7.10 -11.86 -3.66
C THR A 44 -6.22 -10.71 -4.17
N ASN A 45 -5.39 -10.17 -3.31
CA ASN A 45 -4.43 -9.12 -3.67
C ASN A 45 -3.05 -9.39 -3.04
N PRO A 46 -1.95 -8.92 -3.67
CA PRO A 46 -0.59 -9.17 -3.22
C PRO A 46 -0.10 -8.15 -2.19
N GLY A 47 -0.99 -7.42 -1.53
CA GLY A 47 -0.65 -6.30 -0.67
C GLY A 47 0.25 -6.67 0.51
N ALA A 48 0.97 -5.68 0.99
CA ALA A 48 1.74 -5.78 2.22
C ALA A 48 0.80 -5.73 3.43
N LEU A 49 0.82 -6.77 4.26
CA LEU A 49 0.04 -6.90 5.50
C LEU A 49 0.75 -7.83 6.47
N THR A 50 0.30 -7.84 7.73
CA THR A 50 0.70 -8.85 8.73
C THR A 50 -0.43 -9.84 8.96
N PRO A 51 -0.17 -11.04 9.51
CA PRO A 51 -1.21 -12.02 9.80
C PRO A 51 -2.35 -11.38 10.60
N HIS A 52 -3.58 -11.56 10.09
CA HIS A 52 -4.83 -11.03 10.69
C HIS A 52 -4.87 -9.51 10.88
N GLY A 53 -3.93 -8.76 10.30
CA GLY A 53 -3.81 -7.31 10.43
C GLY A 53 -4.99 -6.58 9.78
N MET A 54 -5.46 -5.50 10.42
CA MET A 54 -6.45 -4.58 9.86
C MET A 54 -5.87 -3.79 8.68
N MET A 55 -4.59 -3.42 8.78
CA MET A 55 -3.89 -2.68 7.73
C MET A 55 -3.37 -3.62 6.65
N SER A 56 -3.69 -3.30 5.42
CA SER A 56 -3.03 -3.81 4.22
C SER A 56 -2.82 -2.68 3.23
N VAL A 57 -1.74 -2.74 2.46
CA VAL A 57 -1.45 -1.75 1.41
C VAL A 57 -1.19 -2.49 0.11
N THR A 58 -1.98 -2.20 -0.92
CA THR A 58 -1.90 -2.90 -2.20
C THR A 58 -2.03 -1.93 -3.38
N PRO A 59 -1.47 -2.23 -4.55
CA PRO A 59 -1.77 -1.45 -5.76
C PRO A 59 -3.26 -1.41 -6.03
N PHE A 60 -3.73 -0.26 -6.47
CA PHE A 60 -5.10 -0.04 -6.93
C PHE A 60 -5.05 0.07 -8.46
N ASN A 61 -5.33 -1.03 -9.16
CA ASN A 61 -5.17 -1.14 -10.60
C ASN A 61 -6.43 -1.57 -11.35
N VAL A 62 -7.59 -1.45 -10.70
CA VAL A 62 -8.89 -1.87 -11.26
C VAL A 62 -9.70 -0.70 -11.85
N MET A 63 -9.19 0.52 -11.79
CA MET A 63 -9.82 1.73 -12.33
C MET A 63 -8.80 2.64 -12.99
N GLY A 64 -9.28 3.56 -13.84
CA GLY A 64 -8.44 4.60 -14.46
C GLY A 64 -7.59 4.11 -15.63
N VAL A 65 -7.81 2.90 -16.16
CA VAL A 65 -7.03 2.37 -17.28
C VAL A 65 -7.20 3.27 -18.52
N PRO A 66 -6.11 3.70 -19.20
CA PRO A 66 -6.17 4.69 -20.28
C PRO A 66 -7.04 4.31 -21.46
N GLU A 67 -7.09 3.02 -21.80
CA GLU A 67 -7.80 2.47 -22.97
C GLU A 67 -9.11 1.77 -22.57
N GLY A 68 -9.42 1.74 -21.27
CA GLY A 68 -10.58 1.05 -20.74
C GLY A 68 -11.67 1.99 -20.27
N ASP A 69 -12.67 1.40 -19.66
CA ASP A 69 -13.70 2.12 -18.96
C ASP A 69 -13.12 2.78 -17.72
N LYS A 70 -13.01 4.10 -17.76
CA LYS A 70 -12.38 4.89 -16.69
C LYS A 70 -13.27 5.09 -15.48
N ASP A 71 -14.56 4.77 -15.61
CA ASP A 71 -15.55 4.98 -14.56
C ASP A 71 -15.68 3.72 -13.70
N LYS A 72 -15.52 3.88 -12.42
CA LYS A 72 -15.62 2.77 -11.45
C LYS A 72 -16.98 2.08 -11.44
N ASP A 73 -18.03 2.75 -11.87
CA ASP A 73 -19.41 2.24 -11.87
C ASP A 73 -19.70 1.27 -13.02
N LYS A 74 -18.81 1.17 -14.01
CA LYS A 74 -18.99 0.32 -15.18
C LYS A 74 -18.35 -1.06 -15.06
N GLN A 75 -17.39 -1.23 -14.14
CA GLN A 75 -16.79 -2.53 -13.84
C GLN A 75 -16.93 -2.85 -12.36
N TRP A 76 -17.44 -4.03 -12.10
CA TRP A 76 -17.56 -4.52 -10.74
C TRP A 76 -16.28 -5.26 -10.31
N TRP A 77 -15.59 -4.72 -9.32
CA TRP A 77 -14.41 -5.31 -8.74
C TRP A 77 -14.59 -5.48 -7.23
N SER A 78 -14.34 -6.68 -6.72
CA SER A 78 -14.39 -6.96 -5.28
C SER A 78 -13.05 -6.76 -4.57
N THR A 79 -11.98 -6.55 -5.33
CA THR A 79 -10.61 -6.35 -4.84
C THR A 79 -9.96 -5.19 -5.61
N PRO A 80 -9.03 -4.45 -4.99
CA PRO A 80 -8.36 -3.32 -5.67
C PRO A 80 -7.32 -3.75 -6.71
N TYR A 81 -7.04 -5.04 -6.85
CA TYR A 81 -5.96 -5.54 -7.69
C TYR A 81 -6.41 -6.67 -8.62
N GLU A 82 -5.95 -6.60 -9.86
CA GLU A 82 -6.03 -7.67 -10.87
C GLU A 82 -4.64 -7.84 -11.52
N PHE A 83 -4.10 -9.05 -11.53
CA PHE A 83 -2.71 -9.34 -11.93
C PHE A 83 -2.38 -8.93 -13.38
N ASN A 84 -3.32 -9.06 -14.30
CA ASN A 84 -3.09 -8.73 -15.71
C ASN A 84 -3.12 -7.21 -15.99
N ASN A 85 -3.70 -6.41 -15.09
CA ASN A 85 -3.70 -4.97 -15.20
C ASN A 85 -2.36 -4.42 -14.68
N LYS A 86 -1.63 -3.73 -15.56
CA LYS A 86 -0.33 -3.12 -15.20
C LYS A 86 -0.37 -1.60 -15.18
N TYR A 87 -1.54 -1.03 -14.92
CA TYR A 87 -1.75 0.40 -14.74
C TYR A 87 -2.43 0.66 -13.40
N LEU A 88 -1.82 1.47 -12.54
CA LEU A 88 -2.36 1.80 -11.24
C LEU A 88 -2.61 3.30 -11.07
N THR A 89 -3.55 3.64 -10.21
CA THR A 89 -3.88 5.02 -9.83
C THR A 89 -3.57 5.33 -8.37
N GLY A 90 -2.98 4.41 -7.65
CA GLY A 90 -2.53 4.59 -6.28
C GLY A 90 -2.29 3.28 -5.54
N PHE A 91 -1.98 3.40 -4.27
CA PHE A 91 -1.85 2.29 -3.32
C PHE A 91 -2.97 2.41 -2.30
N ALA A 92 -3.92 1.47 -2.35
CA ALA A 92 -5.08 1.43 -1.46
C ALA A 92 -4.71 0.89 -0.08
N HIS A 93 -5.24 1.50 0.94
CA HIS A 93 -5.08 1.09 2.33
C HIS A 93 -6.36 0.43 2.83
N VAL A 94 -6.18 -0.55 3.73
CA VAL A 94 -7.27 -1.32 4.35
C VAL A 94 -8.10 -2.04 3.30
N ASN A 95 -7.67 -3.23 2.93
CA ASN A 95 -8.28 -4.01 1.85
C ASN A 95 -8.79 -5.35 2.37
N LEU A 96 -9.88 -5.83 1.83
CA LEU A 96 -10.28 -7.22 1.95
C LEU A 96 -9.59 -8.07 0.87
N SER A 97 -9.46 -9.35 1.13
CA SER A 97 -8.88 -10.33 0.21
C SER A 97 -9.69 -11.61 0.25
N GLY A 98 -10.05 -12.16 -0.90
CA GLY A 98 -10.83 -13.39 -1.00
C GLY A 98 -12.34 -13.21 -0.82
N VAL A 99 -12.87 -11.99 -0.88
CA VAL A 99 -14.31 -11.70 -0.78
C VAL A 99 -14.92 -11.39 -2.14
N GLY A 100 -16.17 -11.73 -2.32
CA GLY A 100 -16.92 -11.54 -3.56
C GLY A 100 -17.66 -10.21 -3.69
N CYS A 101 -17.65 -9.34 -2.67
CA CYS A 101 -18.28 -8.02 -2.70
C CYS A 101 -17.25 -6.92 -2.51
N PRO A 102 -17.34 -5.79 -3.24
CA PRO A 102 -16.46 -4.66 -3.04
C PRO A 102 -16.68 -4.04 -1.66
N GLU A 103 -15.60 -3.81 -0.95
CA GLU A 103 -15.59 -3.10 0.33
C GLU A 103 -14.17 -2.61 0.63
N LEU A 104 -14.03 -1.51 1.39
CA LEU A 104 -12.73 -0.93 1.72
C LEU A 104 -11.93 -0.50 0.47
N GLY A 105 -10.62 -0.74 0.43
CA GLY A 105 -9.79 -0.38 -0.73
C GLY A 105 -9.79 1.12 -0.98
N SER A 106 -9.55 1.91 0.05
CA SER A 106 -9.62 3.38 0.06
C SER A 106 -8.29 4.01 0.47
N LEU A 107 -8.27 5.34 0.70
CA LEU A 107 -7.08 6.08 1.11
C LEU A 107 -5.93 5.85 0.13
N LEU A 108 -6.12 6.23 -1.14
CA LEU A 108 -5.18 5.95 -2.20
C LEU A 108 -3.99 6.91 -2.16
N LEU A 109 -2.83 6.37 -1.87
CA LEU A 109 -1.56 7.08 -1.85
C LEU A 109 -0.85 6.94 -3.20
N MET A 110 -0.49 8.06 -3.85
CA MET A 110 0.16 8.04 -5.16
C MET A 110 1.36 8.99 -5.22
N PRO A 111 2.58 8.48 -5.46
CA PRO A 111 3.73 9.30 -5.77
C PRO A 111 3.74 9.66 -7.26
N THR A 112 4.04 10.91 -7.58
CA THR A 112 4.18 11.40 -8.98
C THR A 112 5.39 12.30 -9.11
N THR A 113 5.84 12.56 -10.35
CA THR A 113 6.91 13.53 -10.65
C THR A 113 6.44 14.54 -11.69
N GLY A 114 7.09 15.71 -11.73
CA GLY A 114 6.75 16.80 -12.64
C GLY A 114 5.59 17.65 -12.13
N LYS A 115 4.86 18.26 -13.07
CA LYS A 115 3.75 19.14 -12.74
C LYS A 115 2.69 18.41 -11.92
N LEU A 116 2.21 19.06 -10.87
CA LEU A 116 1.10 18.55 -10.06
C LEU A 116 -0.16 18.36 -10.91
N ASP A 117 -0.68 17.15 -10.93
CA ASP A 117 -1.98 16.78 -11.46
C ASP A 117 -2.71 15.96 -10.40
N VAL A 118 -3.93 16.29 -10.09
CA VAL A 118 -4.73 15.66 -9.04
C VAL A 118 -5.92 14.87 -9.60
N ASP A 119 -6.08 14.89 -10.92
CA ASP A 119 -7.08 14.10 -11.61
C ASP A 119 -6.58 12.66 -11.82
N TYR A 120 -7.24 11.71 -11.18
CA TYR A 120 -6.82 10.29 -11.22
C TYR A 120 -6.88 9.69 -12.63
N HIS A 121 -7.69 10.25 -13.53
CA HIS A 121 -7.72 9.84 -14.94
C HIS A 121 -6.41 10.17 -15.66
N ASN A 122 -5.62 11.12 -15.14
CA ASN A 122 -4.39 11.60 -15.76
C ASN A 122 -3.14 11.12 -15.02
N TYR A 123 -3.17 11.01 -13.68
CA TYR A 123 -1.96 10.73 -12.93
C TYR A 123 -1.61 9.25 -12.78
N GLY A 124 -2.44 8.34 -13.23
CA GLY A 124 -2.10 6.92 -13.19
C GLY A 124 -0.82 6.59 -13.98
N SER A 125 -0.23 5.46 -13.72
CA SER A 125 1.00 4.99 -14.35
C SER A 125 0.99 3.49 -14.60
N PHE A 126 1.53 3.08 -15.74
CA PHE A 126 2.01 1.72 -15.89
C PHE A 126 3.15 1.46 -14.91
N TYR A 127 3.39 0.21 -14.57
CA TYR A 127 4.46 -0.18 -13.64
C TYR A 127 5.11 -1.50 -14.03
N GLN A 128 6.35 -1.66 -13.59
CA GLN A 128 7.18 -2.84 -13.82
C GLN A 128 7.95 -3.24 -12.56
N GLY A 129 8.72 -4.32 -12.65
CA GLY A 129 9.58 -4.77 -11.53
C GLY A 129 8.79 -5.17 -10.29
N GLU A 130 7.53 -5.58 -10.48
CA GLU A 130 6.62 -5.95 -9.40
C GLU A 130 7.08 -7.20 -8.69
N THR A 131 7.20 -7.12 -7.37
CA THR A 131 7.39 -8.28 -6.51
C THR A 131 6.59 -8.16 -5.22
N ALA A 132 6.12 -9.29 -4.70
CA ALA A 132 5.42 -9.37 -3.43
C ALA A 132 5.93 -10.55 -2.61
N ASN A 133 6.04 -10.32 -1.30
CA ASN A 133 6.34 -11.32 -0.31
C ASN A 133 5.45 -11.06 0.92
N PRO A 134 5.21 -12.02 1.80
CA PRO A 134 4.44 -11.76 3.01
C PRO A 134 4.98 -10.56 3.79
N GLY A 135 4.16 -9.52 3.93
CA GLY A 135 4.52 -8.27 4.59
C GLY A 135 5.27 -7.23 3.76
N TYR A 136 5.47 -7.47 2.47
CA TYR A 136 6.20 -6.54 1.59
C TYR A 136 5.70 -6.59 0.15
N TYR A 137 5.62 -5.41 -0.47
CA TYR A 137 5.32 -5.22 -1.89
C TYR A 137 6.24 -4.16 -2.49
N THR A 138 6.63 -4.29 -3.76
CA THR A 138 7.37 -3.26 -4.50
C THR A 138 7.08 -3.29 -5.99
N ASN A 139 7.16 -2.11 -6.61
CA ASN A 139 7.15 -1.91 -8.06
C ASN A 139 7.90 -0.61 -8.44
N ILE A 140 8.00 -0.33 -9.74
CA ILE A 140 8.54 0.92 -10.29
C ILE A 140 7.47 1.51 -11.20
N LEU A 141 7.09 2.75 -10.97
CA LEU A 141 6.15 3.50 -11.80
C LEU A 141 6.84 4.02 -13.05
N ASP A 142 6.43 3.55 -14.24
CA ASP A 142 7.10 3.86 -15.51
C ASP A 142 7.04 5.34 -15.87
N LYS A 143 5.85 5.95 -15.72
CA LYS A 143 5.62 7.37 -16.05
C LYS A 143 6.50 8.31 -15.21
N TYR A 144 6.79 7.94 -13.98
CA TYR A 144 7.40 8.80 -12.99
C TYR A 144 8.82 8.38 -12.60
N ASN A 145 9.25 7.18 -13.01
CA ASN A 145 10.50 6.59 -12.57
C ASN A 145 10.66 6.61 -11.04
N VAL A 146 9.59 6.26 -10.35
CA VAL A 146 9.56 6.18 -8.88
C VAL A 146 9.51 4.72 -8.45
N LYS A 147 10.48 4.31 -7.63
CA LYS A 147 10.42 3.02 -6.96
C LYS A 147 9.52 3.14 -5.74
N CYS A 148 8.55 2.25 -5.64
CA CYS A 148 7.59 2.17 -4.55
C CYS A 148 7.84 0.89 -3.75
N GLU A 149 7.94 1.02 -2.44
CA GLU A 149 8.07 -0.09 -1.50
C GLU A 149 7.06 0.07 -0.38
N LEU A 150 6.36 -1.01 -0.03
CA LEU A 150 5.27 -1.00 0.94
C LEU A 150 5.50 -2.07 2.00
N THR A 151 5.21 -1.74 3.26
CA THR A 151 5.14 -2.68 4.37
C THR A 151 4.03 -2.28 5.33
N ALA A 152 3.62 -3.19 6.20
CA ALA A 152 2.56 -2.93 7.16
C ALA A 152 2.83 -3.60 8.50
N THR A 153 2.17 -3.06 9.50
CA THR A 153 1.97 -3.62 10.85
C THR A 153 0.48 -3.95 11.02
N PRO A 154 0.01 -4.46 12.15
CA PRO A 154 -1.41 -4.78 12.29
C PRO A 154 -2.39 -3.64 12.01
N ARG A 155 -2.01 -2.37 12.29
CA ARG A 155 -2.91 -1.20 12.18
C ARG A 155 -2.30 -0.03 11.46
N THR A 156 -1.05 -0.15 11.02
CA THR A 156 -0.32 0.93 10.36
C THR A 156 0.40 0.43 9.11
N SER A 157 0.77 1.36 8.23
CA SER A 157 1.58 1.08 7.06
C SER A 157 2.75 2.05 6.98
N MET A 158 3.78 1.65 6.25
CA MET A 158 4.82 2.55 5.78
C MET A 158 5.07 2.32 4.30
N ALA A 159 5.00 3.39 3.53
CA ALA A 159 5.41 3.44 2.13
C ALA A 159 6.75 4.15 2.04
N ARG A 160 7.66 3.63 1.22
CA ARG A 160 8.96 4.25 0.89
C ARG A 160 9.01 4.48 -0.61
N PHE A 161 9.13 5.75 -0.99
CA PHE A 161 9.22 6.17 -2.38
C PHE A 161 10.62 6.71 -2.66
N THR A 162 11.30 6.15 -3.67
CA THR A 162 12.58 6.65 -4.17
C THR A 162 12.34 7.45 -5.43
N PHE A 163 12.60 8.75 -5.37
CA PHE A 163 12.33 9.70 -6.44
C PHE A 163 13.56 10.03 -7.28
N PRO A 164 13.40 10.31 -8.59
CA PRO A 164 14.43 10.97 -9.37
C PRO A 164 14.59 12.44 -8.96
N ALA A 165 15.62 13.11 -9.48
CA ALA A 165 15.78 14.56 -9.30
C ALA A 165 14.67 15.35 -10.01
N GLY A 166 14.15 16.39 -9.36
CA GLY A 166 13.16 17.30 -9.91
C GLY A 166 11.98 17.55 -9.00
N GLN A 167 10.90 18.08 -9.55
CA GLN A 167 9.65 18.23 -8.80
C GLN A 167 8.98 16.88 -8.60
N SER A 168 8.66 16.55 -7.37
CA SER A 168 7.97 15.31 -6.97
C SER A 168 6.73 15.64 -6.13
N ASN A 169 5.73 14.78 -6.22
CA ASN A 169 4.50 14.99 -5.45
C ASN A 169 4.09 13.68 -4.76
N ILE A 170 3.43 13.82 -3.63
CA ILE A 170 2.71 12.75 -2.94
C ILE A 170 1.26 13.17 -2.83
N LEU A 171 0.36 12.34 -3.35
CA LEU A 171 -1.08 12.56 -3.36
C LEU A 171 -1.75 11.56 -2.42
N LEU A 172 -2.70 12.00 -1.62
CA LEU A 172 -3.64 11.14 -0.92
C LEU A 172 -5.04 11.42 -1.46
N ASN A 173 -5.58 10.50 -2.25
CA ASN A 173 -6.91 10.59 -2.81
C ASN A 173 -7.93 9.96 -1.85
N LEU A 174 -8.93 10.73 -1.45
CA LEU A 174 -10.02 10.32 -0.57
C LEU A 174 -11.35 10.18 -1.32
N GLY A 175 -11.38 10.52 -2.61
CA GLY A 175 -12.54 10.38 -3.47
C GLY A 175 -12.68 9.01 -4.11
N GLU A 176 -11.55 8.33 -4.32
CA GLU A 176 -11.50 7.05 -5.00
C GLU A 176 -11.39 5.88 -4.03
N GLY A 177 -11.91 4.71 -4.44
CA GLY A 177 -11.91 3.47 -3.71
C GLY A 177 -12.76 2.42 -4.39
N LEU A 178 -12.86 1.22 -3.81
CA LEU A 178 -13.70 0.15 -4.34
C LEU A 178 -15.20 0.44 -4.19
N THR A 179 -15.57 1.21 -3.19
CA THR A 179 -16.95 1.56 -2.89
C THR A 179 -17.23 3.02 -3.23
N ASN A 180 -18.50 3.35 -3.50
CA ASN A 180 -18.93 4.66 -3.97
C ASN A 180 -19.36 5.60 -2.84
N GLU A 181 -18.88 5.36 -1.64
CA GLU A 181 -19.26 6.14 -0.49
C GLU A 181 -18.69 7.53 -0.58
N SER A 182 -19.55 8.47 -0.30
CA SER A 182 -19.24 9.87 -0.21
C SER A 182 -18.94 10.27 1.23
N GLY A 183 -18.25 11.38 1.39
CA GLY A 183 -17.98 11.99 2.67
C GLY A 183 -16.58 11.62 3.21
N ALA A 184 -15.66 12.53 2.96
CA ALA A 184 -14.37 12.55 3.60
C ALA A 184 -14.13 13.93 4.23
N THR A 185 -13.29 13.95 5.27
CA THR A 185 -12.80 15.18 5.89
C THR A 185 -11.32 15.02 6.16
N VAL A 186 -10.53 16.03 5.86
CA VAL A 186 -9.09 16.02 6.11
C VAL A 186 -8.57 17.39 6.50
N ARG A 187 -7.62 17.43 7.43
CA ARG A 187 -6.93 18.64 7.86
C ARG A 187 -5.44 18.43 8.02
N PHE A 188 -4.66 19.49 7.84
CA PHE A 188 -3.27 19.55 8.26
C PHE A 188 -3.18 19.77 9.76
N VAL A 189 -2.46 18.88 10.45
CA VAL A 189 -2.06 19.04 11.84
C VAL A 189 -0.80 19.92 11.91
N ASN A 190 0.13 19.66 11.01
CA ASN A 190 1.35 20.44 10.80
C ASN A 190 1.85 20.26 9.35
N ASP A 191 3.08 20.69 9.06
CA ASP A 191 3.63 20.62 7.68
C ASP A 191 3.83 19.20 7.15
N ARG A 192 3.92 18.19 8.01
CA ARG A 192 4.20 16.80 7.68
C ARG A 192 3.13 15.82 8.12
N GLU A 193 2.06 16.31 8.75
CA GLU A 193 1.04 15.43 9.30
C GLU A 193 -0.35 15.93 8.91
N ILE A 194 -1.16 15.00 8.46
CA ILE A 194 -2.59 15.18 8.25
C ILE A 194 -3.37 14.12 9.03
N GLU A 195 -4.62 14.45 9.32
CA GLU A 195 -5.59 13.53 9.89
C GLU A 195 -6.95 13.74 9.26
N GLY A 196 -7.77 12.72 9.29
CA GLY A 196 -9.08 12.82 8.68
C GLY A 196 -9.94 11.57 8.84
N THR A 197 -11.06 11.61 8.12
CA THR A 197 -12.05 10.54 8.08
C THR A 197 -12.48 10.31 6.64
N LYS A 198 -12.92 9.07 6.35
CA LYS A 198 -13.66 8.75 5.14
C LYS A 198 -14.80 7.81 5.48
N LEU A 199 -15.98 8.05 4.92
CA LEU A 199 -17.07 7.09 4.99
C LEU A 199 -16.82 5.95 4.00
N LEU A 200 -17.00 4.74 4.48
CA LEU A 200 -16.93 3.49 3.74
C LEU A 200 -18.24 2.74 3.92
N GLY A 201 -18.48 1.71 3.13
CA GLY A 201 -19.63 0.86 3.35
C GLY A 201 -20.32 0.43 2.08
N THR A 202 -21.63 0.21 2.18
CA THR A 202 -22.49 -0.37 1.16
C THR A 202 -22.10 -1.80 0.74
N PHE A 203 -21.39 -2.51 1.65
CA PHE A 203 -20.99 -3.90 1.44
C PHE A 203 -22.15 -4.73 0.87
N CYS A 204 -21.89 -5.39 -0.25
CA CYS A 204 -22.90 -6.13 -1.00
C CYS A 204 -24.18 -5.30 -1.28
N TYR A 205 -24.03 -4.02 -1.59
CA TYR A 205 -25.13 -3.09 -1.90
C TYR A 205 -26.10 -2.84 -0.73
N ASN A 206 -25.67 -3.05 0.50
CA ASN A 206 -26.47 -2.71 1.67
C ASN A 206 -26.29 -1.22 2.04
N PRO A 207 -27.24 -0.33 1.74
CA PRO A 207 -27.10 1.10 1.97
C PRO A 207 -27.05 1.49 3.46
N GLN A 208 -27.31 0.56 4.37
CA GLN A 208 -27.22 0.78 5.81
C GLN A 208 -25.84 0.44 6.39
N ALA A 209 -25.01 -0.27 5.62
CA ALA A 209 -23.68 -0.67 6.06
C ALA A 209 -22.66 0.44 5.81
N VAL A 210 -22.90 1.65 6.31
CA VAL A 210 -21.97 2.80 6.18
C VAL A 210 -21.30 3.05 7.52
N PHE A 211 -19.97 3.18 7.49
CA PHE A 211 -19.16 3.41 8.68
C PHE A 211 -17.93 4.27 8.35
N PRO A 212 -17.40 5.05 9.31
CA PRO A 212 -16.20 5.83 9.11
C PRO A 212 -14.94 4.99 9.28
N ILE A 213 -13.91 5.31 8.49
CA ILE A 213 -12.52 5.03 8.81
C ILE A 213 -11.83 6.36 9.16
N TYR A 214 -11.02 6.32 10.21
CA TYR A 214 -10.20 7.43 10.69
C TYR A 214 -8.74 7.15 10.36
N PHE A 215 -7.99 8.18 9.97
CA PHE A 215 -6.59 8.01 9.63
C PHE A 215 -5.73 9.18 10.14
N VAL A 216 -4.47 8.87 10.40
CA VAL A 216 -3.39 9.83 10.61
C VAL A 216 -2.26 9.45 9.67
N MET A 217 -1.78 10.40 8.87
CA MET A 217 -0.67 10.18 7.94
C MET A 217 0.47 11.15 8.25
N ARG A 218 1.70 10.63 8.31
CA ARG A 218 2.94 11.37 8.55
C ARG A 218 3.91 11.15 7.39
N ILE A 219 4.61 12.23 7.02
CA ILE A 219 5.68 12.18 6.01
C ILE A 219 7.00 12.60 6.69
N ASN A 220 8.08 11.89 6.40
CA ASN A 220 9.38 12.14 7.03
C ASN A 220 10.06 13.44 6.57
N LYS A 221 9.60 14.05 5.45
CA LYS A 221 10.17 15.27 4.87
C LYS A 221 9.16 16.42 4.86
N VAL A 222 9.63 17.64 5.16
CA VAL A 222 8.83 18.87 5.00
C VAL A 222 8.66 19.17 3.51
N PRO A 223 7.42 19.36 3.02
CA PRO A 223 7.18 19.71 1.64
C PRO A 223 7.51 21.17 1.32
N ALA A 224 7.89 21.45 0.09
CA ALA A 224 8.03 22.82 -0.40
C ALA A 224 6.66 23.53 -0.54
N LYS A 225 5.64 22.76 -0.95
CA LYS A 225 4.24 23.22 -1.05
C LYS A 225 3.30 22.08 -0.67
N ARG A 226 2.11 22.45 -0.17
CA ARG A 226 1.06 21.51 0.17
C ARG A 226 -0.31 22.16 0.05
N GLY A 227 -1.33 21.35 -0.06
CA GLY A 227 -2.70 21.84 -0.14
C GLY A 227 -3.70 20.70 -0.30
N TYR A 228 -4.91 21.10 -0.63
CA TYR A 228 -6.03 20.20 -0.87
C TYR A 228 -6.53 20.33 -2.31
N TRP A 229 -7.28 19.33 -2.75
CA TRP A 229 -8.14 19.48 -3.93
C TRP A 229 -9.58 19.05 -3.63
N LYS A 230 -10.49 19.54 -4.44
CA LYS A 230 -11.89 19.13 -4.43
C LYS A 230 -12.44 19.16 -5.85
N MET A 231 -13.19 18.13 -6.22
CA MET A 231 -13.97 18.12 -7.44
C MET A 231 -15.13 19.11 -7.32
N MET A 232 -15.23 20.02 -8.24
CA MET A 232 -16.34 20.99 -8.32
C MET A 232 -17.51 20.32 -9.03
N ARG A 233 -18.51 19.92 -8.27
CA ARG A 233 -19.74 19.38 -8.82
C ARG A 233 -20.67 20.51 -9.23
N PRO A 234 -21.30 20.42 -10.43
CA PRO A 234 -22.31 21.37 -10.83
C PRO A 234 -23.52 21.30 -9.89
N MET A 235 -23.96 22.44 -9.37
CA MET A 235 -25.13 22.56 -8.51
C MET A 235 -26.24 23.34 -9.19
N GLY A 236 -27.37 22.68 -9.49
CA GLY A 236 -28.58 23.35 -10.01
C GLY A 236 -28.43 24.03 -11.36
N VAL A 237 -29.14 25.14 -11.58
CA VAL A 237 -29.16 25.89 -12.82
C VAL A 237 -27.81 26.57 -13.10
N GLU A 238 -27.05 26.89 -12.07
CA GLU A 238 -25.72 27.50 -12.17
C GLU A 238 -24.68 26.56 -12.83
N ALA A 239 -24.92 25.27 -12.84
CA ALA A 239 -24.08 24.28 -13.51
C ALA A 239 -23.84 24.55 -14.99
N GLN A 240 -24.76 25.25 -15.66
CA GLN A 240 -24.65 25.60 -17.08
C GLN A 240 -23.70 26.77 -17.33
N TRP A 241 -23.37 27.54 -16.28
CA TRP A 241 -22.58 28.77 -16.37
C TRP A 241 -21.27 28.69 -15.62
N ASP A 242 -21.05 27.61 -14.86
CA ASP A 242 -19.83 27.37 -14.09
C ASP A 242 -18.82 26.60 -14.92
N ASP A 243 -17.82 27.29 -15.44
CA ASP A 243 -16.72 26.71 -16.22
C ASP A 243 -15.78 25.88 -15.36
N THR A 244 -15.95 25.87 -14.03
CA THR A 244 -15.19 25.01 -13.07
C THR A 244 -15.91 23.69 -12.79
N ALA A 245 -17.17 23.55 -13.21
CA ALA A 245 -17.93 22.31 -13.01
C ALA A 245 -17.23 21.11 -13.64
N GLY A 246 -17.12 20.01 -12.89
CA GLY A 246 -16.40 18.80 -13.32
C GLY A 246 -14.89 18.92 -13.32
N LYS A 247 -14.31 20.00 -12.80
CA LYS A 247 -12.87 20.20 -12.65
C LYS A 247 -12.45 20.15 -11.20
N TYR A 248 -11.20 19.74 -10.97
CA TYR A 248 -10.60 19.80 -9.65
C TYR A 248 -10.11 21.22 -9.34
N LYS A 249 -10.55 21.76 -8.21
CA LYS A 249 -10.05 23.01 -7.66
C LYS A 249 -8.98 22.74 -6.61
N LEU A 250 -7.85 23.43 -6.73
CA LEU A 250 -6.76 23.36 -5.76
C LEU A 250 -6.95 24.44 -4.69
N TYR A 251 -6.73 24.04 -3.45
CA TYR A 251 -6.74 24.90 -2.26
C TYR A 251 -5.36 24.89 -1.63
N THR A 252 -4.87 26.04 -1.25
CA THR A 252 -3.60 26.15 -0.51
C THR A 252 -3.81 25.88 0.99
N ALA A 253 -2.69 25.78 1.74
CA ALA A 253 -2.70 25.47 3.15
C ALA A 253 -3.37 26.50 4.10
N TYR A 254 -3.90 27.61 3.57
CA TYR A 254 -4.72 28.55 4.37
C TYR A 254 -6.06 27.96 4.80
N THR A 255 -6.57 26.99 4.05
CA THR A 255 -7.75 26.23 4.45
C THR A 255 -7.34 25.27 5.55
N LYS A 256 -7.98 25.38 6.72
CA LYS A 256 -7.64 24.53 7.88
C LYS A 256 -8.10 23.10 7.69
N GLU A 257 -9.25 22.91 7.05
CA GLU A 257 -9.88 21.63 6.85
C GLU A 257 -10.70 21.68 5.54
N ILE A 258 -10.83 20.53 4.87
CA ILE A 258 -11.71 20.38 3.71
C ILE A 258 -12.58 19.13 3.89
N SER A 259 -13.81 19.21 3.43
CA SER A 259 -14.78 18.11 3.42
C SER A 259 -15.42 17.97 2.06
N GLY A 260 -15.76 16.77 1.69
CA GLY A 260 -16.46 16.47 0.43
C GLY A 260 -16.36 15.01 0.04
N ASP A 261 -16.97 14.70 -1.11
CA ASP A 261 -17.01 13.35 -1.65
C ASP A 261 -15.71 13.02 -2.39
N ASP A 262 -15.31 13.91 -3.28
CA ASP A 262 -14.11 13.74 -4.11
C ASP A 262 -13.10 14.83 -3.77
N ILE A 263 -12.33 14.55 -2.75
CA ILE A 263 -11.30 15.41 -2.19
C ILE A 263 -10.00 14.66 -2.02
N GLY A 264 -8.92 15.42 -1.83
CA GLY A 264 -7.63 14.85 -1.45
C GLY A 264 -6.63 15.90 -1.01
N VAL A 265 -5.44 15.41 -0.71
CA VAL A 265 -4.31 16.19 -0.20
C VAL A 265 -3.09 15.97 -1.09
N TRP A 266 -2.38 17.03 -1.38
CA TRP A 266 -1.13 16.98 -2.13
C TRP A 266 0.02 17.63 -1.36
N PHE A 267 1.21 17.06 -1.57
CA PHE A 267 2.49 17.56 -1.07
C PHE A 267 3.46 17.61 -2.24
N THR A 268 4.14 18.73 -2.44
CA THR A 268 5.14 18.91 -3.50
C THR A 268 6.51 19.12 -2.89
N TYR A 269 7.50 18.48 -3.46
CA TYR A 269 8.89 18.48 -3.06
C TYR A 269 9.80 18.84 -4.24
N ASP A 270 10.93 19.44 -3.95
CA ASP A 270 12.08 19.49 -4.86
C ASP A 270 13.04 18.37 -4.41
N THR A 271 13.15 17.31 -5.20
CA THR A 271 13.93 16.12 -4.87
C THR A 271 15.27 16.10 -5.60
N THR A 272 16.27 15.55 -4.94
CA THR A 272 17.52 15.14 -5.55
C THR A 272 17.41 13.72 -6.15
N ALA A 273 18.40 13.28 -6.94
CA ALA A 273 18.39 11.91 -7.46
C ALA A 273 18.43 10.89 -6.32
N GLU A 274 17.65 9.81 -6.46
CA GLU A 274 17.52 8.72 -5.48
C GLU A 274 17.05 9.19 -4.09
N GLU A 275 16.34 10.31 -4.04
CA GLU A 275 15.84 10.81 -2.78
C GLU A 275 14.66 9.98 -2.25
N VAL A 276 14.78 9.56 -0.99
CA VAL A 276 13.80 8.72 -0.32
C VAL A 276 12.84 9.57 0.52
N ILE A 277 11.54 9.41 0.27
CA ILE A 277 10.48 9.96 1.11
C ILE A 277 9.64 8.80 1.64
N GLU A 278 9.46 8.78 2.96
CA GLU A 278 8.67 7.77 3.66
C GLU A 278 7.37 8.38 4.16
N VAL A 279 6.29 7.61 3.99
CA VAL A 279 4.93 7.97 4.42
C VAL A 279 4.42 6.89 5.35
N SER A 280 4.08 7.27 6.56
CA SER A 280 3.48 6.40 7.58
C SER A 280 2.00 6.71 7.70
N MET A 281 1.15 5.68 7.78
CA MET A 281 -0.29 5.85 7.99
C MET A 281 -0.78 4.92 9.09
N GLY A 282 -1.49 5.48 10.07
CA GLY A 282 -2.25 4.74 11.08
C GLY A 282 -3.74 4.88 10.83
N VAL A 283 -4.50 3.81 11.05
CA VAL A 283 -5.96 3.81 10.85
C VAL A 283 -6.70 3.27 12.07
N SER A 284 -7.97 3.63 12.17
CA SER A 284 -8.90 3.14 13.19
C SER A 284 -10.33 3.23 12.66
N PHE A 285 -11.21 2.32 13.09
CA PHE A 285 -12.65 2.40 12.87
C PHE A 285 -13.40 3.08 14.05
N VAL A 286 -12.67 3.68 15.00
CA VAL A 286 -13.26 4.27 16.21
C VAL A 286 -13.05 5.78 16.28
N SER A 287 -11.82 6.25 16.15
CA SER A 287 -11.54 7.69 16.17
C SER A 287 -10.17 8.05 15.59
N ILE A 288 -9.95 9.34 15.33
CA ILE A 288 -8.66 9.89 14.93
C ILE A 288 -7.60 9.68 16.03
N GLU A 289 -7.97 9.86 17.30
CA GLU A 289 -7.09 9.65 18.44
C GLU A 289 -6.58 8.21 18.50
N ASN A 290 -7.45 7.24 18.20
CA ASN A 290 -7.06 5.84 18.15
C ASN A 290 -6.18 5.53 16.91
N ALA A 291 -6.46 6.14 15.76
CA ALA A 291 -5.56 6.03 14.59
C ALA A 291 -4.17 6.57 14.91
N ARG A 292 -4.09 7.69 15.62
CA ARG A 292 -2.85 8.28 16.12
C ARG A 292 -2.14 7.36 17.11
N LEU A 293 -2.86 6.84 18.08
CA LEU A 293 -2.32 5.91 19.08
C LEU A 293 -1.77 4.64 18.42
N ASN A 294 -2.48 4.08 17.45
CA ASN A 294 -2.01 2.95 16.66
C ASN A 294 -0.68 3.28 15.98
N LEU A 295 -0.60 4.46 15.32
CA LEU A 295 0.62 4.89 14.65
C LEU A 295 1.79 5.07 15.63
N GLU A 296 1.57 5.69 16.77
CA GLU A 296 2.60 5.93 17.79
C GLU A 296 3.09 4.64 18.46
N LYS A 297 2.21 3.66 18.65
CA LYS A 297 2.55 2.38 19.28
C LYS A 297 3.28 1.44 18.30
N GLU A 298 2.81 1.36 17.06
CA GLU A 298 3.37 0.43 16.08
C GLU A 298 4.56 1.01 15.31
N GLN A 299 4.65 2.35 15.22
CA GLN A 299 5.76 3.08 14.60
C GLN A 299 6.27 4.20 15.52
N PRO A 300 6.87 3.87 16.66
CA PRO A 300 7.48 4.87 17.54
C PRO A 300 8.59 5.63 16.82
N PHE A 301 8.95 6.79 17.36
CA PHE A 301 9.99 7.64 16.79
C PHE A 301 11.28 6.85 16.51
N GLY A 302 11.85 7.03 15.32
CA GLY A 302 13.05 6.32 14.89
C GLY A 302 12.79 4.93 14.27
N THR A 303 11.53 4.54 14.09
CA THR A 303 11.18 3.34 13.33
C THR A 303 11.57 3.53 11.86
N THR A 304 12.28 2.56 11.30
CA THR A 304 12.69 2.54 9.89
C THR A 304 11.85 1.57 9.09
N PHE A 305 11.74 1.82 7.79
CA PHE A 305 11.06 0.91 6.86
C PHE A 305 11.61 -0.51 6.92
N ASP A 306 12.93 -0.65 6.90
CA ASP A 306 13.57 -1.99 6.88
C ASP A 306 13.32 -2.78 8.16
N LYS A 307 13.24 -2.09 9.31
CA LYS A 307 12.84 -2.71 10.58
C LYS A 307 11.40 -3.26 10.50
N LEU A 308 10.45 -2.45 10.05
CA LEU A 308 9.05 -2.88 9.92
C LEU A 308 8.90 -4.04 8.94
N ARG A 309 9.59 -3.98 7.79
CA ARG A 309 9.61 -5.06 6.81
C ARG A 309 10.13 -6.37 7.41
N ALA A 310 11.23 -6.31 8.16
CA ALA A 310 11.80 -7.48 8.82
C ALA A 310 10.86 -8.05 9.89
N GLU A 311 10.22 -7.20 10.68
CA GLU A 311 9.23 -7.59 11.69
C GLU A 311 7.98 -8.21 11.06
N ALA A 312 7.48 -7.65 9.97
CA ALA A 312 6.36 -8.22 9.22
C ALA A 312 6.69 -9.62 8.67
N ARG A 313 7.86 -9.77 8.03
CA ARG A 313 8.34 -11.08 7.56
C ARG A 313 8.46 -12.09 8.72
N LYS A 314 9.02 -11.64 9.85
CA LYS A 314 9.17 -12.50 11.03
C LYS A 314 7.80 -12.98 11.54
N LYS A 315 6.82 -12.10 11.68
CA LYS A 315 5.44 -12.46 12.10
C LYS A 315 4.84 -13.50 11.17
N TRP A 316 4.97 -13.31 9.87
CA TRP A 316 4.51 -14.28 8.88
C TRP A 316 5.21 -15.63 9.04
N ASN A 317 6.53 -15.62 9.21
CA ASN A 317 7.28 -16.86 9.39
C ASN A 317 6.92 -17.60 10.69
N ASP A 318 6.73 -16.86 11.77
CA ASP A 318 6.32 -17.43 13.07
C ASP A 318 4.94 -18.13 12.94
N ASP A 319 3.97 -17.50 12.30
CA ASP A 319 2.62 -18.08 12.14
C ASP A 319 2.60 -19.24 11.13
N LEU A 320 3.28 -19.13 10.01
CA LEU A 320 3.41 -20.20 9.02
C LEU A 320 4.17 -21.40 9.57
N SER A 321 5.12 -21.18 10.47
CA SER A 321 5.93 -22.24 11.10
C SER A 321 5.17 -23.07 12.17
N ARG A 322 3.92 -22.70 12.48
CA ARG A 322 3.07 -23.50 13.38
C ARG A 322 2.77 -24.89 12.80
N ILE A 323 2.78 -25.00 11.47
CA ILE A 323 2.67 -26.29 10.77
C ILE A 323 3.93 -26.43 9.91
N LYS A 324 4.78 -27.38 10.26
CA LYS A 324 5.98 -27.73 9.49
C LYS A 324 5.68 -28.92 8.59
N VAL A 325 5.91 -28.75 7.29
CA VAL A 325 5.75 -29.82 6.30
C VAL A 325 7.12 -30.35 5.94
N GLU A 326 7.30 -31.65 6.11
CA GLU A 326 8.49 -32.39 5.69
C GLU A 326 8.20 -33.22 4.43
N GLY A 327 9.22 -33.37 3.58
CA GLY A 327 9.05 -34.07 2.30
C GLY A 327 8.31 -33.23 1.26
N GLY A 328 7.85 -33.86 0.19
CA GLY A 328 7.20 -33.19 -0.93
C GLY A 328 8.16 -32.37 -1.80
N THR A 329 7.63 -31.85 -2.92
CA THR A 329 8.36 -30.96 -3.83
C THR A 329 8.30 -29.52 -3.34
N GLU A 330 9.17 -28.65 -3.85
CA GLU A 330 9.13 -27.21 -3.62
C GLU A 330 7.78 -26.60 -4.02
N GLU A 331 7.21 -27.06 -5.12
CA GLU A 331 5.88 -26.64 -5.60
C GLU A 331 4.77 -27.03 -4.61
N GLN A 332 4.77 -28.26 -4.11
CA GLN A 332 3.80 -28.71 -3.12
C GLN A 332 3.88 -27.90 -1.82
N LYS A 333 5.10 -27.60 -1.35
CA LYS A 333 5.29 -26.69 -0.21
C LYS A 333 4.80 -25.28 -0.51
N GLY A 334 5.04 -24.79 -1.72
CA GLY A 334 4.51 -23.50 -2.20
C GLY A 334 2.99 -23.44 -2.15
N VAL A 335 2.31 -24.45 -2.65
CA VAL A 335 0.84 -24.56 -2.59
C VAL A 335 0.37 -24.59 -1.12
N PHE A 336 0.98 -25.41 -0.27
CA PHE A 336 0.60 -25.55 1.12
C PHE A 336 0.74 -24.23 1.90
N TYR A 337 1.93 -23.61 1.86
CA TYR A 337 2.19 -22.40 2.62
C TYR A 337 1.46 -21.17 2.06
N THR A 338 1.23 -21.12 0.73
CA THR A 338 0.39 -20.07 0.13
C THR A 338 -1.07 -20.23 0.54
N ALA A 339 -1.61 -21.45 0.57
CA ALA A 339 -2.97 -21.69 1.08
C ALA A 339 -3.08 -21.29 2.55
N MET A 340 -2.10 -21.67 3.37
CA MET A 340 -2.05 -21.29 4.79
C MET A 340 -1.96 -19.75 4.97
N TYR A 341 -1.15 -19.06 4.16
CA TYR A 341 -1.07 -17.60 4.11
C TYR A 341 -2.45 -16.98 3.85
N HIS A 342 -3.19 -17.49 2.86
CA HIS A 342 -4.51 -16.97 2.50
C HIS A 342 -5.55 -17.10 3.63
N THR A 343 -5.41 -18.06 4.53
CA THR A 343 -6.30 -18.17 5.70
C THR A 343 -6.12 -17.06 6.73
N MET A 344 -5.00 -16.33 6.66
CA MET A 344 -4.60 -15.31 7.65
C MET A 344 -4.57 -13.88 7.07
N VAL A 345 -4.93 -13.70 5.79
CA VAL A 345 -4.94 -12.35 5.18
C VAL A 345 -6.21 -11.55 5.50
N HIS A 346 -7.27 -12.20 5.95
CA HIS A 346 -8.49 -11.51 6.36
C HIS A 346 -8.27 -10.72 7.65
N PRO A 347 -8.67 -9.43 7.71
CA PRO A 347 -8.51 -8.61 8.90
C PRO A 347 -9.40 -9.10 10.05
N ASN A 348 -8.79 -9.56 11.13
CA ASN A 348 -9.46 -10.00 12.35
C ASN A 348 -9.10 -9.13 13.57
N ILE A 349 -8.08 -8.30 13.45
CA ILE A 349 -7.63 -7.41 14.51
C ILE A 349 -8.38 -6.09 14.39
N CYS A 350 -9.55 -6.01 15.01
CA CYS A 350 -10.32 -4.77 15.17
C CYS A 350 -10.14 -4.16 16.57
N LEU A 351 -9.28 -4.74 17.40
CA LEU A 351 -9.04 -4.28 18.76
C LEU A 351 -8.12 -3.04 18.77
N LEU A 352 -8.49 -2.12 19.65
CA LEU A 352 -7.70 -0.92 19.92
C LEU A 352 -6.60 -1.22 20.94
N TYR A 353 -5.55 -0.42 20.96
CA TYR A 353 -4.70 -0.27 22.14
C TYR A 353 -5.51 0.52 23.18
N THR A 354 -6.48 -0.11 23.80
CA THR A 354 -7.13 0.43 24.99
C THR A 354 -6.45 -0.13 26.21
N SER A 355 -6.08 0.76 27.11
CA SER A 355 -5.63 0.42 28.46
C SER A 355 -6.70 -0.33 29.23
#